data_b8d294b3bfd6f4921a53f5b642caf77c
#
_entry.id   b8d294b3bfd6f4921a53f5b642caf77c
#
_cell.length_a   1.000
_cell.length_b   1.000
_cell.length_c   1.000
_cell.angle_alpha   90.00
_cell.angle_beta   90.00
_cell.angle_gamma   90.00
#
_symmetry.space_group_name_H-M   'P 1'
#
loop_
_entity.id
_entity.type
_entity.pdbx_description
1 polymer ?
#
loop_
_entity_poly.entity_id
_entity_poly.type
_entity_poly.pdbx_seq_one_letter_code
_entity_poly.pdbx_strand_id
1 'polypeptide(L)'
;TTGWYTQSPILQAVTGLPYRSPYEIVYNEDGTISWGDPYEVYPWDNMIDLNKYYKKNTNDRQSMDLMGQTYFLLTPVKGLTIRAQQAIDAFDYTNTSINMPSYTPFSGRGRNGKAFQRSYQLSSTNTAEYKGDVNKQHFFAVLVGHESYIKNQSTFNATGSGLTDDRIVNFGSTTSIDSWDGNDVESAFNSFFGNANYNYADRYFVDASVRTDGSSLFGKNHRYATFWSAGAMWKAKSESFLKDANWLNDLNLSVSYGTTGNAGLSSWYEHL
;
A
#
# COMPACT_ATOMS: atom_id res chain seq x y z
N THR A 1 1.27 18.25 26.70
CA THR A 1 0.99 16.78 26.73
C THR A 1 -0.49 16.43 26.79
N THR A 2 -1.40 17.34 26.49
CA THR A 2 -2.85 17.18 26.64
C THR A 2 -3.60 17.00 25.31
N GLY A 3 -2.93 16.98 24.17
CA GLY A 3 -3.58 17.13 22.87
C GLY A 3 -4.29 15.90 22.28
N TRP A 4 -4.02 14.69 22.73
CA TRP A 4 -4.54 13.48 22.08
C TRP A 4 -5.93 13.06 22.53
N TYR A 5 -6.22 13.26 23.80
CA TYR A 5 -7.47 12.75 24.39
C TYR A 5 -8.65 13.69 24.17
N THR A 6 -8.39 14.97 24.05
CA THR A 6 -9.42 16.02 23.98
C THR A 6 -10.07 16.16 22.59
N GLN A 7 -9.49 15.57 21.54
CA GLN A 7 -9.96 15.70 20.15
C GLN A 7 -10.68 14.47 19.63
N SER A 8 -10.75 13.37 20.40
CA SER A 8 -11.43 12.15 19.98
C SER A 8 -12.92 12.21 20.32
N PRO A 9 -13.84 12.13 19.32
CA PRO A 9 -15.28 12.10 19.57
C PRO A 9 -15.70 10.93 20.45
N ILE A 10 -15.07 9.76 20.24
CA ILE A 10 -15.36 8.56 21.02
C ILE A 10 -14.96 8.74 22.47
N LEU A 11 -13.77 9.30 22.70
CA LEU A 11 -13.31 9.50 24.06
C LEU A 11 -14.13 10.56 24.79
N GLN A 12 -14.51 11.64 24.10
CA GLN A 12 -15.43 12.64 24.68
C GLN A 12 -16.81 12.03 25.03
N ALA A 13 -17.34 11.16 24.17
CA ALA A 13 -18.61 10.49 24.44
C ALA A 13 -18.56 9.55 25.66
N VAL A 14 -17.38 8.95 25.91
CA VAL A 14 -17.18 8.01 27.03
C VAL A 14 -16.82 8.73 28.33
N THR A 15 -16.04 9.80 28.25
CA THR A 15 -15.53 10.52 29.43
C THR A 15 -16.32 11.79 29.77
N GLY A 16 -17.13 12.28 28.83
CA GLY A 16 -17.98 13.44 29.04
C GLY A 16 -19.00 13.23 30.15
N LEU A 17 -19.11 14.19 31.04
CA LEU A 17 -20.05 14.13 32.15
C LEU A 17 -21.44 14.57 31.67
N PRO A 18 -22.48 13.71 31.74
CA PRO A 18 -23.78 13.96 31.12
C PRO A 18 -24.58 15.11 31.74
N TYR A 19 -24.16 15.60 32.90
CA TYR A 19 -24.82 16.70 33.61
C TYR A 19 -24.16 18.06 33.37
N ARG A 20 -23.11 18.16 32.55
CA ARG A 20 -22.45 19.40 32.23
C ARG A 20 -22.89 19.93 30.89
N SER A 21 -23.32 21.19 30.88
CA SER A 21 -23.76 21.86 29.66
C SER A 21 -22.59 22.13 28.73
N PRO A 22 -22.75 21.87 27.40
CA PRO A 22 -21.78 22.34 26.42
C PRO A 22 -21.86 23.85 26.14
N TYR A 23 -22.88 24.52 26.70
CA TYR A 23 -23.14 25.95 26.53
C TYR A 23 -22.81 26.70 27.79
N GLU A 24 -22.36 27.93 27.65
CA GLU A 24 -22.21 28.88 28.74
C GLU A 24 -23.55 29.12 29.44
N ILE A 25 -23.54 29.15 30.77
CA ILE A 25 -24.73 29.44 31.56
C ILE A 25 -24.65 30.94 31.91
N VAL A 26 -25.63 31.68 31.40
CA VAL A 26 -25.77 33.11 31.67
C VAL A 26 -26.89 33.32 32.70
N TYR A 27 -26.56 33.91 33.82
CA TYR A 27 -27.52 34.29 34.84
C TYR A 27 -28.01 35.71 34.56
N ASN A 28 -29.29 35.84 34.28
CA ASN A 28 -29.92 37.14 34.02
C ASN A 28 -30.21 37.89 35.34
N GLU A 29 -30.39 39.21 35.25
CA GLU A 29 -30.68 40.04 36.41
C GLU A 29 -32.02 39.72 37.09
N ASP A 30 -32.95 39.14 36.34
CA ASP A 30 -34.25 38.70 36.84
C ASP A 30 -34.21 37.30 37.54
N GLY A 31 -33.02 36.70 37.66
CA GLY A 31 -32.81 35.42 38.30
C GLY A 31 -33.09 34.22 37.34
N THR A 32 -33.40 34.48 36.09
CA THR A 32 -33.55 33.39 35.07
C THR A 32 -32.20 32.96 34.53
N ILE A 33 -32.17 31.78 33.95
CA ILE A 33 -30.96 31.22 33.27
C ILE A 33 -31.22 31.24 31.77
N SER A 34 -30.26 31.78 31.03
CA SER A 34 -30.20 31.67 29.58
C SER A 34 -28.92 30.92 29.16
N TRP A 35 -28.96 30.36 27.96
CA TRP A 35 -27.82 29.67 27.39
C TRP A 35 -27.04 30.65 26.51
N GLY A 36 -25.78 30.84 26.83
CA GLY A 36 -24.84 31.60 26.03
C GLY A 36 -24.27 30.78 24.85
N ASP A 37 -23.13 31.22 24.35
CA ASP A 37 -22.42 30.53 23.30
C ASP A 37 -21.86 29.16 23.77
N PRO A 38 -21.71 28.20 22.87
CA PRO A 38 -21.01 26.96 23.20
C PRO A 38 -19.55 27.27 23.59
N TYR A 39 -19.06 26.60 24.64
CA TYR A 39 -17.66 26.70 25.01
C TYR A 39 -16.77 26.20 23.87
N GLU A 40 -15.68 26.88 23.57
CA GLU A 40 -14.64 26.38 22.68
C GLU A 40 -13.78 25.30 23.35
N VAL A 41 -13.45 25.53 24.61
CA VAL A 41 -12.79 24.57 25.51
C VAL A 41 -13.60 24.53 26.79
N TYR A 42 -14.04 23.37 27.20
CA TYR A 42 -14.82 23.20 28.40
C TYR A 42 -13.96 23.52 29.62
N PRO A 43 -14.37 24.47 30.48
CA PRO A 43 -13.54 24.98 31.58
C PRO A 43 -13.27 23.94 32.68
N TRP A 44 -14.03 22.85 32.72
CA TRP A 44 -13.94 21.83 33.76
C TRP A 44 -13.06 20.64 33.46
N ASP A 45 -12.77 20.36 32.17
CA ASP A 45 -12.02 19.19 31.78
C ASP A 45 -11.05 19.42 30.58
N ASN A 46 -10.94 20.69 30.14
CA ASN A 46 -10.15 21.07 28.96
C ASN A 46 -10.54 20.32 27.65
N MET A 47 -11.74 19.77 27.59
CA MET A 47 -12.25 19.21 26.35
C MET A 47 -12.65 20.32 25.37
N ILE A 48 -12.52 20.03 24.09
CA ILE A 48 -12.79 20.98 23.01
C ILE A 48 -14.21 20.73 22.47
N ASP A 49 -14.94 21.80 22.15
CA ASP A 49 -16.18 21.66 21.39
C ASP A 49 -15.88 21.07 19.99
N LEU A 50 -16.25 19.82 19.79
CA LEU A 50 -15.98 19.06 18.55
C LEU A 50 -16.69 19.68 17.34
N ASN A 51 -17.88 20.27 17.51
CA ASN A 51 -18.59 20.89 16.39
C ASN A 51 -17.82 22.11 15.88
N LYS A 52 -17.32 22.97 16.78
CA LYS A 52 -16.46 24.08 16.42
C LYS A 52 -15.11 23.59 15.90
N TYR A 53 -14.52 22.59 16.56
CA TYR A 53 -13.23 22.04 16.15
C TYR A 53 -13.25 21.57 14.68
N TYR A 54 -14.19 20.72 14.31
CA TYR A 54 -14.24 20.18 12.94
C TYR A 54 -14.64 21.21 11.88
N LYS A 55 -15.34 22.26 12.23
CA LYS A 55 -15.63 23.38 11.32
C LYS A 55 -14.42 24.27 11.08
N LYS A 56 -13.57 24.45 12.10
CA LYS A 56 -12.43 25.35 12.07
C LYS A 56 -11.10 24.64 11.76
N ASN A 57 -11.08 23.34 11.83
CA ASN A 57 -9.91 22.52 11.54
C ASN A 57 -10.27 21.49 10.48
N THR A 58 -9.82 21.72 9.27
CA THR A 58 -10.15 20.86 8.12
C THR A 58 -8.94 20.03 7.73
N ASN A 59 -9.22 18.83 7.23
CA ASN A 59 -8.22 17.94 6.67
C ASN A 59 -8.82 17.32 5.41
N ASP A 60 -8.50 17.92 4.27
CA ASP A 60 -8.98 17.47 2.96
C ASP A 60 -7.94 16.58 2.32
N ARG A 61 -8.36 15.37 1.96
CA ARG A 61 -7.54 14.35 1.32
C ARG A 61 -8.16 13.94 0.00
N GLN A 62 -7.36 14.00 -1.03
CA GLN A 62 -7.75 13.57 -2.37
C GLN A 62 -6.74 12.56 -2.88
N SER A 63 -7.22 11.47 -3.45
CA SER A 63 -6.37 10.49 -4.13
C SER A 63 -6.96 10.12 -5.48
N MET A 64 -6.07 9.85 -6.41
CA MET A 64 -6.39 9.32 -7.72
C MET A 64 -5.48 8.13 -7.99
N ASP A 65 -6.11 6.99 -8.29
CA ASP A 65 -5.44 5.77 -8.69
C ASP A 65 -5.80 5.47 -10.14
N LEU A 66 -4.79 5.32 -10.98
CA LEU A 66 -4.94 4.93 -12.38
C LEU A 66 -4.16 3.65 -12.62
N MET A 67 -4.86 2.58 -12.95
CA MET A 67 -4.27 1.31 -13.36
C MET A 67 -4.69 0.98 -14.78
N GLY A 68 -3.71 0.63 -15.61
CA GLY A 68 -3.94 0.25 -16.99
C GLY A 68 -3.06 -0.93 -17.37
N GLN A 69 -3.61 -1.87 -18.11
CA GLN A 69 -2.88 -3.03 -18.61
C GLN A 69 -3.31 -3.38 -20.01
N THR A 70 -2.34 -3.68 -20.86
CA THR A 70 -2.57 -4.25 -22.18
C THR A 70 -1.64 -5.43 -22.39
N TYR A 71 -2.06 -6.37 -23.23
CA TYR A 71 -1.21 -7.48 -23.62
C TYR A 71 -1.48 -7.90 -25.07
N PHE A 72 -0.45 -8.43 -25.69
CA PHE A 72 -0.50 -9.12 -26.96
C PHE A 72 -0.23 -10.59 -26.72
N LEU A 73 -1.07 -11.44 -27.30
CA LEU A 73 -0.94 -12.89 -27.23
C LEU A 73 -0.78 -13.44 -28.65
N LEU A 74 0.28 -14.20 -28.86
CA LEU A 74 0.59 -14.81 -30.13
C LEU A 74 0.76 -16.32 -29.96
N THR A 75 0.12 -17.10 -30.81
CA THR A 75 0.21 -18.59 -30.86
C THR A 75 0.69 -19.03 -32.25
N PRO A 76 1.99 -18.84 -32.56
CA PRO A 76 2.50 -19.02 -33.93
C PRO A 76 2.48 -20.47 -34.38
N VAL A 77 2.63 -21.42 -33.46
CA VAL A 77 2.54 -22.87 -33.71
C VAL A 77 1.81 -23.55 -32.56
N LYS A 78 1.30 -24.74 -32.81
CA LYS A 78 0.61 -25.52 -31.79
C LYS A 78 1.51 -25.75 -30.58
N GLY A 79 0.99 -25.42 -29.42
CA GLY A 79 1.68 -25.56 -28.13
C GLY A 79 2.52 -24.34 -27.71
N LEU A 80 2.91 -23.44 -28.61
CA LEU A 80 3.70 -22.24 -28.28
C LEU A 80 2.78 -21.04 -28.11
N THR A 81 2.87 -20.41 -26.94
CA THR A 81 2.18 -19.16 -26.62
C THR A 81 3.21 -18.11 -26.21
N ILE A 82 3.21 -16.97 -26.89
CA ILE A 82 4.03 -15.82 -26.58
C ILE A 82 3.11 -14.71 -26.07
N ARG A 83 3.41 -14.14 -24.92
CA ARG A 83 2.67 -13.03 -24.33
C ARG A 83 3.61 -11.86 -24.02
N ALA A 84 3.25 -10.69 -24.52
CA ALA A 84 3.89 -9.44 -24.19
C ALA A 84 2.87 -8.55 -23.49
N GLN A 85 3.14 -8.16 -22.26
CA GLN A 85 2.24 -7.39 -21.39
C GLN A 85 2.94 -6.11 -20.94
N GLN A 86 2.19 -5.01 -21.01
CA GLN A 86 2.60 -3.71 -20.46
C GLN A 86 1.55 -3.24 -19.48
N ALA A 87 2.00 -2.71 -18.35
CA ALA A 87 1.12 -2.15 -17.34
C ALA A 87 1.64 -0.82 -16.83
N ILE A 88 0.71 0.06 -16.52
CA ILE A 88 0.94 1.32 -15.82
C ILE A 88 0.13 1.33 -14.53
N ASP A 89 0.76 1.77 -13.46
CA ASP A 89 0.15 2.05 -12.16
C ASP A 89 0.58 3.45 -11.75
N ALA A 90 -0.38 4.36 -11.59
CA ALA A 90 -0.12 5.73 -11.22
C ALA A 90 -1.01 6.14 -10.05
N PHE A 91 -0.38 6.69 -9.03
CA PHE A 91 -1.01 7.16 -7.80
C PHE A 91 -0.65 8.62 -7.58
N ASP A 92 -1.67 9.44 -7.36
CA ASP A 92 -1.53 10.84 -6.95
C ASP A 92 -2.34 11.06 -5.67
N TYR A 93 -1.70 11.63 -4.67
CA TYR A 93 -2.29 11.91 -3.37
C TYR A 93 -1.95 13.32 -2.95
N THR A 94 -2.96 14.07 -2.53
CA THR A 94 -2.79 15.38 -1.91
C THR A 94 -3.52 15.43 -0.58
N ASN A 95 -2.93 16.14 0.35
CA ASN A 95 -3.52 16.43 1.65
C ASN A 95 -3.36 17.90 1.98
N THR A 96 -4.44 18.55 2.39
CA THR A 96 -4.42 19.92 2.90
C THR A 96 -5.06 19.93 4.27
N SER A 97 -4.29 20.29 5.30
CA SER A 97 -4.77 20.45 6.67
C SER A 97 -4.74 21.92 7.07
N ILE A 98 -5.84 22.43 7.59
CA ILE A 98 -5.96 23.82 8.00
C ILE A 98 -6.47 23.88 9.43
N ASN A 99 -5.75 24.60 10.27
CA ASN A 99 -6.22 25.07 11.55
C ASN A 99 -6.46 26.57 11.43
N MET A 100 -7.72 27.00 11.55
CA MET A 100 -8.08 28.40 11.36
C MET A 100 -7.58 29.28 12.51
N PRO A 101 -7.16 30.52 12.24
CA PRO A 101 -6.69 31.45 13.26
C PRO A 101 -7.66 31.66 14.42
N SER A 102 -8.94 31.73 14.14
CA SER A 102 -9.98 31.96 15.16
C SER A 102 -10.20 30.77 16.09
N TYR A 103 -9.59 29.61 15.80
CA TYR A 103 -9.76 28.41 16.61
C TYR A 103 -8.47 27.61 16.72
N THR A 104 -7.63 28.00 17.65
CA THR A 104 -6.40 27.26 17.98
C THR A 104 -6.21 27.27 19.49
N PRO A 105 -6.98 26.43 20.23
CA PRO A 105 -6.99 26.45 21.68
C PRO A 105 -5.60 26.28 22.34
N PHE A 106 -4.63 25.77 21.56
CA PHE A 106 -3.30 25.47 22.08
C PHE A 106 -2.20 26.48 21.71
N SER A 107 -2.37 27.29 20.70
CA SER A 107 -1.30 28.22 20.27
C SER A 107 -1.77 29.59 19.76
N GLY A 108 -3.06 29.80 19.55
CA GLY A 108 -3.60 31.07 19.03
C GLY A 108 -3.13 31.48 17.63
N ARG A 109 -2.48 30.57 16.89
CA ARG A 109 -1.93 30.83 15.55
C ARG A 109 -2.51 29.85 14.54
N GLY A 110 -3.11 30.37 13.48
CA GLY A 110 -3.58 29.57 12.37
C GLY A 110 -2.43 28.83 11.68
N ARG A 111 -2.72 27.67 11.12
CA ARG A 111 -1.72 26.78 10.53
C ARG A 111 -2.25 26.18 9.22
N ASN A 112 -1.40 26.02 8.22
CA ASN A 112 -1.70 25.30 6.98
C ASN A 112 -0.59 24.28 6.72
N GLY A 113 -0.99 23.03 6.55
CA GLY A 113 -0.12 21.95 6.13
C GLY A 113 -0.54 21.47 4.74
N LYS A 114 0.44 21.27 3.87
CA LYS A 114 0.24 20.66 2.56
C LYS A 114 1.18 19.49 2.37
N ALA A 115 0.64 18.40 1.85
CA ALA A 115 1.43 17.24 1.45
C ALA A 115 0.96 16.75 0.09
N PHE A 116 1.89 16.27 -0.72
CA PHE A 116 1.57 15.45 -1.88
C PHE A 116 2.47 14.22 -1.95
N GLN A 117 1.95 13.19 -2.55
CA GLN A 117 2.71 12.02 -2.97
C GLN A 117 2.25 11.66 -4.37
N ARG A 118 3.20 11.52 -5.26
CA ARG A 118 2.98 11.03 -6.63
C ARG A 118 3.87 9.84 -6.86
N SER A 119 3.32 8.76 -7.37
CA SER A 119 4.11 7.64 -7.84
C SER A 119 3.57 7.12 -9.15
N TYR A 120 4.45 6.64 -10.00
CA TYR A 120 4.08 5.87 -11.17
C TYR A 120 5.04 4.71 -11.36
N GLN A 121 4.48 3.60 -11.79
CA GLN A 121 5.22 2.40 -12.13
C GLN A 121 4.83 1.95 -13.54
N LEU A 122 5.84 1.75 -14.37
CA LEU A 122 5.70 1.13 -15.68
C LEU A 122 6.28 -0.28 -15.60
N SER A 123 5.50 -1.28 -15.96
CA SER A 123 5.88 -2.68 -15.88
C SER A 123 5.75 -3.35 -17.25
N SER A 124 6.73 -4.19 -17.57
CA SER A 124 6.77 -5.01 -18.78
C SER A 124 7.00 -6.46 -18.39
N THR A 125 6.10 -7.37 -18.80
CA THR A 125 6.25 -8.81 -18.58
C THR A 125 6.09 -9.53 -19.91
N ASN A 126 7.15 -10.23 -20.33
CA ASN A 126 7.18 -10.97 -21.60
C ASN A 126 7.44 -12.44 -21.29
N THR A 127 6.62 -13.32 -21.82
CA THR A 127 6.73 -14.75 -21.58
C THR A 127 6.57 -15.53 -22.89
N ALA A 128 7.29 -16.64 -22.98
CA ALA A 128 7.07 -17.66 -23.99
C ALA A 128 6.87 -19.01 -23.30
N GLU A 129 5.75 -19.65 -23.55
CA GLU A 129 5.38 -20.93 -22.98
C GLU A 129 5.17 -21.95 -24.11
N TYR A 130 5.80 -23.12 -23.97
CA TYR A 130 5.57 -24.23 -24.84
C TYR A 130 4.99 -25.42 -24.07
N LYS A 131 3.82 -25.90 -24.52
CA LYS A 131 3.14 -27.09 -23.97
C LYS A 131 3.06 -28.17 -25.05
N GLY A 132 3.42 -29.38 -24.66
CA GLY A 132 3.36 -30.51 -25.57
C GLY A 132 3.07 -31.82 -24.88
N ASP A 133 2.73 -32.82 -25.69
CA ASP A 133 2.59 -34.20 -25.24
C ASP A 133 3.25 -35.15 -26.21
N VAL A 134 3.76 -36.27 -25.68
CA VAL A 134 4.25 -37.39 -26.46
C VAL A 134 3.48 -38.64 -26.03
N ASN A 135 2.90 -39.35 -27.00
CA ASN A 135 2.11 -40.58 -26.80
C ASN A 135 0.97 -40.44 -25.77
N LYS A 136 0.48 -39.23 -25.50
CA LYS A 136 -0.55 -38.93 -24.48
C LYS A 136 -0.21 -39.44 -23.06
N GLN A 137 1.04 -39.74 -22.80
CA GLN A 137 1.52 -40.19 -21.52
C GLN A 137 2.56 -39.22 -20.90
N HIS A 138 3.30 -38.52 -21.75
CA HIS A 138 4.31 -37.58 -21.37
C HIS A 138 3.82 -36.17 -21.68
N PHE A 139 3.49 -35.40 -20.66
CA PHE A 139 3.09 -33.99 -20.79
C PHE A 139 4.19 -33.11 -20.26
N PHE A 140 4.50 -32.06 -20.97
CA PHE A 140 5.49 -31.09 -20.53
C PHE A 140 5.04 -29.67 -20.85
N ALA A 141 5.44 -28.77 -19.99
CA ALA A 141 5.29 -27.33 -20.17
C ALA A 141 6.59 -26.65 -19.76
N VAL A 142 7.11 -25.80 -20.63
CA VAL A 142 8.29 -24.99 -20.36
C VAL A 142 7.93 -23.54 -20.60
N LEU A 143 8.19 -22.68 -19.62
CA LEU A 143 7.97 -21.27 -19.69
C LEU A 143 9.30 -20.56 -19.45
N VAL A 144 9.59 -19.57 -20.27
CA VAL A 144 10.66 -18.59 -20.04
C VAL A 144 10.06 -17.19 -20.05
N GLY A 145 10.58 -16.32 -19.23
CA GLY A 145 10.05 -14.97 -19.12
C GLY A 145 11.09 -13.94 -18.71
N HIS A 146 10.72 -12.72 -19.02
CA HIS A 146 11.44 -11.52 -18.63
C HIS A 146 10.43 -10.54 -18.03
N GLU A 147 10.76 -9.95 -16.89
CA GLU A 147 9.97 -8.94 -16.20
C GLU A 147 10.86 -7.75 -15.87
N SER A 148 10.35 -6.57 -16.11
CA SER A 148 11.03 -5.34 -15.69
C SER A 148 10.00 -4.31 -15.25
N TYR A 149 10.37 -3.47 -14.28
CA TYR A 149 9.62 -2.27 -13.97
C TYR A 149 10.55 -1.11 -13.60
N ILE A 150 10.04 0.09 -13.81
CA ILE A 150 10.61 1.33 -13.29
C ILE A 150 9.51 1.99 -12.45
N LYS A 151 9.85 2.32 -11.22
CA LYS A 151 8.96 3.04 -10.29
C LYS A 151 9.63 4.34 -9.88
N ASN A 152 8.88 5.44 -10.02
CA ASN A 152 9.25 6.74 -9.52
C ASN A 152 8.26 7.16 -8.45
N GLN A 153 8.74 7.72 -7.36
CA GLN A 153 7.94 8.25 -6.29
C GLN A 153 8.50 9.59 -5.86
N SER A 154 7.62 10.60 -5.84
CA SER A 154 7.92 11.95 -5.36
C SER A 154 7.02 12.27 -4.19
N THR A 155 7.59 12.74 -3.11
CA THR A 155 6.87 13.18 -1.92
C THR A 155 7.30 14.58 -1.54
N PHE A 156 6.37 15.38 -1.07
CA PHE A 156 6.64 16.66 -0.48
C PHE A 156 5.62 16.98 0.59
N ASN A 157 6.06 17.53 1.69
CA ASN A 157 5.19 18.04 2.72
C ASN A 157 5.76 19.35 3.28
N ALA A 158 4.88 20.25 3.66
CA ALA A 158 5.25 21.48 4.30
C ALA A 158 4.14 21.93 5.26
N THR A 159 4.53 22.52 6.37
CA THR A 159 3.62 23.12 7.35
C THR A 159 4.09 24.54 7.66
N GLY A 160 3.16 25.46 7.56
CA GLY A 160 3.39 26.85 7.95
C GLY A 160 2.36 27.32 8.96
N SER A 161 2.72 28.30 9.77
CA SER A 161 1.86 28.92 10.79
C SER A 161 1.84 30.44 10.68
N GLY A 162 1.00 31.07 11.55
CA GLY A 162 0.85 32.51 11.57
C GLY A 162 -0.18 33.04 10.57
N LEU A 163 -1.17 32.23 10.21
CA LEU A 163 -2.38 32.73 9.54
C LEU A 163 -3.09 33.70 10.49
N THR A 164 -3.58 34.81 9.94
CA THR A 164 -4.17 35.90 10.73
C THR A 164 -5.67 36.07 10.52
N ASP A 165 -6.24 35.47 9.47
CA ASP A 165 -7.66 35.60 9.11
C ASP A 165 -8.18 34.27 8.57
N ASP A 166 -9.36 33.83 9.06
CA ASP A 166 -10.02 32.59 8.64
C ASP A 166 -10.40 32.56 7.15
N ARG A 167 -10.48 33.73 6.49
CA ARG A 167 -10.77 33.85 5.05
C ARG A 167 -9.53 33.68 4.18
N ILE A 168 -8.34 33.81 4.76
CA ILE A 168 -7.06 33.79 4.03
C ILE A 168 -6.19 32.66 4.61
N VAL A 169 -6.56 31.45 4.26
CA VAL A 169 -5.94 30.22 4.80
C VAL A 169 -4.95 29.55 3.84
N ASN A 170 -4.56 30.22 2.77
CA ASN A 170 -3.59 29.70 1.81
C ASN A 170 -2.21 29.51 2.47
N PHE A 171 -1.48 28.48 2.01
CA PHE A 171 -0.12 28.22 2.53
C PHE A 171 0.81 29.43 2.37
N GLY A 172 0.73 30.13 1.24
CA GLY A 172 1.50 31.38 0.99
C GLY A 172 1.18 32.55 1.89
N SER A 173 0.11 32.46 2.72
CA SER A 173 -0.29 33.49 3.68
C SER A 173 0.22 33.20 5.10
N THR A 174 0.95 32.11 5.29
CA THR A 174 1.63 31.83 6.55
C THR A 174 2.82 32.77 6.73
N THR A 175 3.05 33.23 7.95
CA THR A 175 4.16 34.13 8.28
C THR A 175 5.42 33.40 8.70
N SER A 176 5.30 32.10 8.98
CA SER A 176 6.41 31.24 9.39
C SER A 176 6.27 29.87 8.75
N ILE A 177 7.36 29.29 8.31
CA ILE A 177 7.44 27.88 7.91
C ILE A 177 7.89 27.07 9.12
N ASP A 178 7.05 26.16 9.57
CA ASP A 178 7.30 25.31 10.74
C ASP A 178 8.15 24.08 10.38
N SER A 179 7.83 23.48 9.24
CA SER A 179 8.56 22.31 8.73
C SER A 179 8.34 22.15 7.22
N TRP A 180 9.30 21.55 6.57
CA TRP A 180 9.17 21.07 5.19
C TRP A 180 10.07 19.86 4.99
N ASP A 181 9.66 18.97 4.11
CA ASP A 181 10.41 17.78 3.73
C ASP A 181 9.98 17.34 2.33
N GLY A 182 10.88 16.71 1.60
CA GLY A 182 10.60 16.19 0.27
C GLY A 182 11.64 15.17 -0.15
N ASN A 183 11.20 14.17 -0.90
CA ASN A 183 12.08 13.12 -1.38
C ASN A 183 11.59 12.59 -2.73
N ASP A 184 12.55 12.37 -3.63
CA ASP A 184 12.35 11.72 -4.91
C ASP A 184 13.12 10.40 -4.92
N VAL A 185 12.41 9.32 -5.20
CA VAL A 185 12.95 7.96 -5.21
C VAL A 185 12.65 7.31 -6.56
N GLU A 186 13.69 6.80 -7.20
CA GLU A 186 13.58 5.96 -8.38
C GLU A 186 14.08 4.56 -8.07
N SER A 187 13.31 3.55 -8.47
CA SER A 187 13.72 2.16 -8.38
C SER A 187 13.44 1.44 -9.69
N ALA A 188 14.36 0.57 -10.07
CA ALA A 188 14.24 -0.28 -11.24
C ALA A 188 14.48 -1.73 -10.86
N PHE A 189 13.73 -2.60 -11.51
CA PHE A 189 13.80 -4.05 -11.34
C PHE A 189 13.86 -4.73 -12.70
N ASN A 190 14.68 -5.76 -12.80
CA ASN A 190 14.85 -6.55 -14.00
C ASN A 190 15.07 -8.01 -13.64
N SER A 191 14.24 -8.89 -14.19
CA SER A 191 14.22 -10.29 -13.81
C SER A 191 14.09 -11.21 -15.03
N PHE A 192 14.82 -12.31 -15.00
CA PHE A 192 14.67 -13.42 -15.94
C PHE A 192 14.25 -14.65 -15.17
N PHE A 193 13.27 -15.38 -15.70
CA PHE A 193 12.77 -16.58 -15.04
C PHE A 193 12.43 -17.67 -16.03
N GLY A 194 12.48 -18.90 -15.53
CA GLY A 194 12.07 -20.07 -16.26
C GLY A 194 11.42 -21.09 -15.35
N ASN A 195 10.46 -21.81 -15.87
CA ASN A 195 9.75 -22.88 -15.19
C ASN A 195 9.58 -24.06 -16.16
N ALA A 196 9.79 -25.26 -15.68
CA ALA A 196 9.56 -26.49 -16.42
C ALA A 196 8.72 -27.44 -15.58
N ASN A 197 7.64 -27.96 -16.17
CA ASN A 197 6.76 -28.94 -15.57
C ASN A 197 6.73 -30.19 -16.46
N TYR A 198 6.79 -31.33 -15.85
CA TYR A 198 6.68 -32.61 -16.52
C TYR A 198 5.74 -33.53 -15.76
N ASN A 199 4.87 -34.22 -16.50
CA ASN A 199 3.91 -35.17 -15.98
C ASN A 199 4.00 -36.45 -16.80
N TYR A 200 4.17 -37.59 -16.15
CA TYR A 200 4.12 -38.90 -16.75
C TYR A 200 2.86 -39.67 -16.32
N ALA A 201 2.06 -40.04 -17.29
CA ALA A 201 0.87 -40.88 -17.16
C ALA A 201 -0.13 -40.39 -16.07
N ASP A 202 -0.12 -39.09 -15.76
CA ASP A 202 -0.94 -38.50 -14.70
C ASP A 202 -0.67 -39.06 -13.29
N ARG A 203 0.57 -39.61 -13.06
CA ARG A 203 1.00 -40.21 -11.80
C ARG A 203 2.23 -39.56 -11.22
N TYR A 204 3.20 -39.26 -12.04
CA TYR A 204 4.48 -38.71 -11.61
C TYR A 204 4.63 -37.30 -12.16
N PHE A 205 4.80 -36.36 -11.27
CA PHE A 205 4.94 -34.94 -11.61
C PHE A 205 6.29 -34.45 -11.11
N VAL A 206 6.96 -33.70 -11.93
CA VAL A 206 8.21 -33.02 -11.58
C VAL A 206 8.12 -31.58 -12.06
N ASP A 207 8.51 -30.67 -11.23
CA ASP A 207 8.64 -29.24 -11.55
C ASP A 207 10.00 -28.70 -11.18
N ALA A 208 10.46 -27.73 -11.93
CA ALA A 208 11.67 -26.98 -11.61
C ALA A 208 11.47 -25.50 -12.01
N SER A 209 11.97 -24.60 -11.22
CA SER A 209 11.99 -23.17 -11.53
C SER A 209 13.33 -22.54 -11.24
N VAL A 210 13.67 -21.52 -12.00
CA VAL A 210 14.82 -20.66 -11.77
C VAL A 210 14.42 -19.22 -12.03
N ARG A 211 14.88 -18.31 -11.17
CA ARG A 211 14.66 -16.87 -11.33
C ARG A 211 15.91 -16.11 -10.93
N THR A 212 16.30 -15.16 -11.76
CA THR A 212 17.40 -14.23 -11.47
C THR A 212 16.82 -12.84 -11.43
N ASP A 213 16.88 -12.21 -10.27
CA ASP A 213 16.30 -10.90 -9.98
C ASP A 213 17.39 -9.85 -9.82
N GLY A 214 17.31 -8.78 -10.59
CA GLY A 214 18.14 -7.60 -10.49
C GLY A 214 17.36 -6.42 -9.96
N SER A 215 17.91 -5.70 -8.98
CA SER A 215 17.30 -4.50 -8.40
C SER A 215 18.31 -3.36 -8.34
N SER A 216 17.84 -2.15 -8.66
CA SER A 216 18.65 -0.92 -8.48
C SER A 216 18.92 -0.62 -7.00
N LEU A 217 18.14 -1.23 -6.09
CA LEU A 217 18.28 -1.08 -4.65
C LEU A 217 19.41 -1.93 -4.07
N PHE A 218 19.92 -2.89 -4.82
CA PHE A 218 21.05 -3.72 -4.39
C PHE A 218 22.38 -3.04 -4.65
N GLY A 219 23.35 -3.30 -3.79
CA GLY A 219 24.70 -2.76 -3.91
C GLY A 219 25.34 -3.08 -5.26
N LYS A 220 26.17 -2.16 -5.75
CA LYS A 220 26.72 -2.15 -7.11
C LYS A 220 27.35 -3.48 -7.58
N ASN A 221 27.90 -4.26 -6.65
CA ASN A 221 28.55 -5.54 -6.93
C ASN A 221 27.64 -6.78 -6.76
N HIS A 222 26.40 -6.62 -6.27
CA HIS A 222 25.47 -7.69 -5.97
C HIS A 222 24.06 -7.37 -6.47
N ARG A 223 23.95 -6.77 -7.64
CA ARG A 223 22.66 -6.33 -8.21
C ARG A 223 21.74 -7.47 -8.59
N TYR A 224 22.27 -8.67 -8.79
CA TYR A 224 21.50 -9.83 -9.21
C TYR A 224 21.61 -10.95 -8.17
N ALA A 225 20.47 -11.55 -7.87
CA ALA A 225 20.35 -12.73 -7.03
C ALA A 225 19.58 -13.82 -7.78
N THR A 226 20.05 -15.05 -7.68
CA THR A 226 19.42 -16.21 -8.36
C THR A 226 18.79 -17.12 -7.33
N PHE A 227 17.57 -17.51 -7.61
CA PHE A 227 16.76 -18.43 -6.81
C PHE A 227 16.33 -19.60 -7.68
N TRP A 228 16.15 -20.76 -7.07
CA TRP A 228 15.67 -21.93 -7.77
C TRP A 228 14.82 -22.80 -6.86
N SER A 229 13.94 -23.58 -7.45
CA SER A 229 13.19 -24.61 -6.76
C SER A 229 13.03 -25.85 -7.65
N ALA A 230 12.89 -27.00 -7.00
CA ALA A 230 12.51 -28.24 -7.64
C ALA A 230 11.51 -28.99 -6.77
N GLY A 231 10.54 -29.62 -7.40
CA GLY A 231 9.50 -30.39 -6.73
C GLY A 231 9.21 -31.69 -7.48
N ALA A 232 8.70 -32.66 -6.74
CA ALA A 232 8.19 -33.89 -7.28
C ALA A 232 6.93 -34.31 -6.52
N MET A 233 5.95 -34.86 -7.25
CA MET A 233 4.74 -35.42 -6.68
C MET A 233 4.41 -36.75 -7.32
N TRP A 234 4.01 -37.71 -6.48
CA TRP A 234 3.51 -38.99 -6.88
C TRP A 234 2.07 -39.19 -6.46
N LYS A 235 1.20 -39.46 -7.41
CA LYS A 235 -0.20 -39.86 -7.17
C LYS A 235 -0.28 -41.37 -6.94
N ALA A 236 0.01 -41.82 -5.73
CA ALA A 236 0.09 -43.22 -5.36
C ALA A 236 -1.27 -43.95 -5.55
N LYS A 237 -2.40 -43.24 -5.37
CA LYS A 237 -3.73 -43.82 -5.61
C LYS A 237 -3.95 -44.24 -7.07
N SER A 238 -3.27 -43.63 -8.02
CA SER A 238 -3.35 -43.96 -9.44
C SER A 238 -2.58 -45.22 -9.87
N GLU A 239 -1.82 -45.82 -8.93
CA GLU A 239 -1.08 -47.04 -9.16
C GLU A 239 -1.97 -48.27 -9.17
N SER A 240 -1.60 -49.27 -9.95
CA SER A 240 -2.40 -50.51 -10.13
C SER A 240 -2.71 -51.22 -8.82
N PHE A 241 -1.82 -51.17 -7.85
CA PHE A 241 -1.97 -51.82 -6.53
C PHE A 241 -2.88 -51.06 -5.55
N LEU A 242 -3.16 -49.79 -5.79
CA LEU A 242 -4.05 -48.95 -4.97
C LEU A 242 -5.33 -48.53 -5.68
N LYS A 243 -5.39 -48.68 -7.01
CA LYS A 243 -6.48 -48.18 -7.82
C LYS A 243 -7.86 -48.68 -7.36
N ASP A 244 -7.93 -49.97 -6.97
CA ASP A 244 -9.17 -50.63 -6.58
C ASP A 244 -9.46 -50.56 -5.07
N ALA A 245 -8.64 -49.85 -4.29
CA ALA A 245 -8.85 -49.66 -2.86
C ALA A 245 -9.99 -48.63 -2.59
N ASN A 246 -11.21 -49.13 -2.39
CA ASN A 246 -12.42 -48.30 -2.23
C ASN A 246 -12.43 -47.49 -0.94
N TRP A 247 -11.60 -47.83 0.02
CA TRP A 247 -11.45 -47.11 1.28
C TRP A 247 -10.54 -45.88 1.16
N LEU A 248 -9.81 -45.71 0.06
CA LEU A 248 -8.86 -44.67 -0.20
C LEU A 248 -9.31 -43.86 -1.44
N ASN A 249 -9.71 -42.62 -1.25
CA ASN A 249 -10.16 -41.77 -2.37
C ASN A 249 -8.97 -41.16 -3.14
N ASP A 250 -7.97 -40.66 -2.40
CA ASP A 250 -6.77 -40.05 -2.98
C ASP A 250 -5.57 -40.24 -2.06
N LEU A 251 -4.38 -40.36 -2.65
CA LEU A 251 -3.10 -40.40 -1.94
C LEU A 251 -2.01 -39.78 -2.83
N ASN A 252 -1.60 -38.57 -2.47
CA ASN A 252 -0.53 -37.83 -3.14
C ASN A 252 0.62 -37.61 -2.17
N LEU A 253 1.81 -37.97 -2.60
CA LEU A 253 3.06 -37.71 -1.89
C LEU A 253 3.83 -36.66 -2.67
N SER A 254 4.19 -35.56 -2.01
CA SER A 254 4.96 -34.48 -2.63
C SER A 254 6.16 -34.08 -1.79
N VAL A 255 7.22 -33.70 -2.46
CA VAL A 255 8.42 -33.12 -1.88
C VAL A 255 8.86 -31.94 -2.74
N SER A 256 9.28 -30.86 -2.11
CA SER A 256 9.87 -29.72 -2.81
C SER A 256 11.00 -29.12 -1.98
N TYR A 257 11.97 -28.57 -2.69
CA TYR A 257 13.08 -27.85 -2.10
C TYR A 257 13.48 -26.67 -2.98
N GLY A 258 13.91 -25.58 -2.38
CA GLY A 258 14.32 -24.40 -3.12
C GLY A 258 14.97 -23.34 -2.25
N THR A 259 15.44 -22.30 -2.90
CA THR A 259 15.99 -21.10 -2.28
C THR A 259 15.03 -19.93 -2.49
N THR A 260 14.90 -19.08 -1.48
CA THR A 260 14.14 -17.84 -1.57
C THR A 260 15.00 -16.68 -1.11
N GLY A 261 14.66 -15.47 -1.56
CA GLY A 261 15.29 -14.23 -1.13
C GLY A 261 14.24 -13.17 -0.80
N ASN A 262 14.67 -12.16 -0.06
CA ASN A 262 13.87 -11.00 0.26
C ASN A 262 14.55 -9.75 -0.30
N ALA A 263 13.86 -9.00 -1.15
CA ALA A 263 14.30 -7.71 -1.68
C ALA A 263 13.79 -6.51 -0.84
N GLY A 264 13.04 -6.79 0.23
CA GLY A 264 12.51 -5.78 1.15
C GLY A 264 13.61 -5.25 2.06
N LEU A 265 14.28 -4.20 1.64
CA LEU A 265 15.25 -3.48 2.46
C LEU A 265 14.51 -2.51 3.38
N SER A 266 14.88 -2.52 4.66
CA SER A 266 14.28 -1.66 5.68
C SER A 266 14.74 -0.20 5.56
N SER A 267 15.80 0.07 4.82
CA SER A 267 16.38 1.39 4.65
C SER A 267 16.99 1.55 3.24
N TRP A 268 16.73 2.69 2.62
CA TRP A 268 17.31 3.10 1.32
C TRP A 268 18.83 3.37 1.38
N TYR A 269 19.42 3.39 2.57
CA TYR A 269 20.82 3.73 2.83
C TYR A 269 21.73 2.53 3.13
N GLU A 270 21.22 1.31 3.08
CA GLU A 270 22.02 0.10 3.35
C GLU A 270 23.05 -0.23 2.25
N HIS A 271 23.19 0.65 1.24
CA HIS A 271 24.04 0.41 0.05
C HIS A 271 25.17 1.42 -0.17
N LEU A 272 25.35 2.35 0.75
CA LEU A 272 26.45 3.33 0.66
C LEU A 272 27.76 2.81 1.25
#